data_5fef21606fb68a99f194491309ab3fcd
#
_entry.id   5fef21606fb68a99f194491309ab3fcd
#
_cell.length_a   1.000
_cell.length_b   1.000
_cell.length_c   1.000
_cell.angle_alpha   90.00
_cell.angle_beta   90.00
_cell.angle_gamma   90.00
#
_symmetry.space_group_name_H-M   'P 1'
#
loop_
_entity.id
_entity.type
_entity.pdbx_description
1 polymer ?
#
loop_
_entity_poly.entity_id
_entity_poly.type
_entity_poly.pdbx_seq_one_letter_code
_entity_poly.pdbx_strand_id
1 'polypeptide(L)'
;MSPHRPLLFPYFNDTAQVLLAEFQRSSQQGASANLGRNREFFCSEFLDKVLPPKLSVKSGEIWDSHGNKTGQLDVIITRADCPCLHVGSDNIYLVEGVFATIEVKAV
;
A
#
# COMPACT_ATOMS: atom_id res chain seq x y z
N MET A 1 -13.64 -35.44 -6.33
CA MET A 1 -12.62 -34.52 -6.87
C MET A 1 -12.52 -33.31 -5.95
N SER A 2 -11.35 -33.07 -5.41
CA SER A 2 -11.16 -31.89 -4.56
C SER A 2 -11.27 -30.62 -5.37
N PRO A 3 -11.83 -29.55 -4.81
CA PRO A 3 -11.89 -28.27 -5.51
C PRO A 3 -10.48 -27.80 -5.85
N HIS A 4 -10.35 -27.22 -7.03
CA HIS A 4 -9.09 -26.66 -7.45
C HIS A 4 -8.76 -25.44 -6.62
N ARG A 5 -7.67 -25.51 -5.88
CA ARG A 5 -7.12 -24.33 -5.22
C ARG A 5 -6.05 -23.75 -6.13
N PRO A 6 -5.96 -22.42 -6.23
CA PRO A 6 -4.85 -21.80 -6.93
C PRO A 6 -3.53 -22.30 -6.37
N LEU A 7 -2.55 -22.49 -7.24
CA LEU A 7 -1.23 -23.00 -6.84
C LEU A 7 -0.61 -22.16 -5.72
N LEU A 8 -0.86 -20.85 -5.73
CA LEU A 8 -0.31 -19.92 -4.75
C LEU A 8 -1.20 -19.71 -3.52
N PHE A 9 -2.30 -20.45 -3.41
CA PHE A 9 -3.21 -20.28 -2.28
C PHE A 9 -2.53 -20.44 -0.93
N PRO A 10 -1.73 -21.52 -0.70
CA PRO A 10 -1.04 -21.63 0.59
C PRO A 10 -0.11 -20.46 0.89
N TYR A 11 0.59 -19.98 -0.12
CA TYR A 11 1.49 -18.84 0.05
C TYR A 11 0.73 -17.60 0.51
N PHE A 12 -0.36 -17.25 -0.17
CA PHE A 12 -1.12 -16.07 0.18
C PHE A 12 -1.83 -16.23 1.52
N ASN A 13 -2.31 -17.42 1.82
CA ASN A 13 -2.94 -17.70 3.11
C ASN A 13 -1.93 -17.52 4.25
N ASP A 14 -0.73 -18.07 4.11
CA ASP A 14 0.31 -17.93 5.12
C ASP A 14 0.74 -16.49 5.28
N THR A 15 0.86 -15.76 4.18
CA THR A 15 1.19 -14.34 4.21
C THR A 15 0.13 -13.54 4.95
N ALA A 16 -1.14 -13.83 4.70
CA ALA A 16 -2.25 -13.19 5.41
C ALA A 16 -2.18 -13.44 6.91
N GLN A 17 -1.81 -14.65 7.32
CA GLN A 17 -1.65 -14.98 8.73
C GLN A 17 -0.51 -14.19 9.37
N VAL A 18 0.61 -14.04 8.67
CA VAL A 18 1.74 -13.25 9.16
C VAL A 18 1.35 -11.78 9.30
N LEU A 19 0.67 -11.21 8.30
CA LEU A 19 0.23 -9.82 8.36
C LEU A 19 -0.76 -9.60 9.50
N LEU A 20 -1.69 -10.54 9.69
CA LEU A 20 -2.65 -10.46 10.78
C LEU A 20 -1.96 -10.50 12.14
N ALA A 21 -0.97 -11.38 12.30
CA ALA A 21 -0.22 -11.49 13.55
C ALA A 21 0.54 -10.18 13.84
N GLU A 22 1.17 -9.60 12.83
CA GLU A 22 1.88 -8.33 12.97
C GLU A 22 0.91 -7.19 13.31
N PHE A 23 -0.26 -7.19 12.70
CA PHE A 23 -1.30 -6.22 12.99
C PHE A 23 -1.76 -6.34 14.44
N GLN A 24 -1.99 -7.55 14.92
CA GLN A 24 -2.40 -7.79 16.31
C GLN A 24 -1.33 -7.34 17.29
N ARG A 25 -0.06 -7.58 16.97
CA ARG A 25 1.06 -7.12 17.78
C ARG A 25 1.06 -5.59 17.86
N SER A 26 0.90 -4.90 16.75
CA SER A 26 0.91 -3.44 16.73
C SER A 26 -0.25 -2.85 17.52
N SER A 27 -1.41 -3.54 17.55
CA SER A 27 -2.57 -3.06 18.31
C SER A 27 -2.34 -3.07 19.82
N GLN A 28 -1.35 -3.82 20.30
CA GLN A 28 -0.99 -3.85 21.72
C GLN A 28 -0.24 -2.61 22.18
N GLN A 29 0.17 -1.75 21.26
CA GLN A 29 0.90 -0.52 21.59
C GLN A 29 -0.01 0.62 22.02
N GLY A 30 -1.32 0.48 21.93
CA GLY A 30 -2.29 1.27 22.68
C GLY A 30 -2.73 2.60 22.10
N ALA A 31 -1.99 3.24 21.21
CA ALA A 31 -2.37 4.53 20.66
C ALA A 31 -3.01 4.37 19.28
N SER A 32 -4.27 4.82 19.12
CA SER A 32 -5.02 4.62 17.89
C SER A 32 -4.37 5.27 16.66
N ALA A 33 -3.73 6.43 16.83
CA ALA A 33 -3.04 7.11 15.73
C ALA A 33 -1.83 6.30 15.26
N ASN A 34 -1.07 5.74 16.20
CA ASN A 34 0.07 4.88 15.88
C ASN A 34 -0.40 3.57 15.26
N LEU A 35 -1.57 3.09 15.66
CA LEU A 35 -2.14 1.88 15.13
C LEU A 35 -2.42 1.99 13.63
N GLY A 36 -3.00 3.10 13.17
CA GLY A 36 -3.24 3.35 11.75
C GLY A 36 -1.94 3.38 10.94
N ARG A 37 -0.93 4.08 11.45
CA ARG A 37 0.39 4.15 10.81
C ARG A 37 1.04 2.78 10.71
N ASN A 38 0.91 1.96 11.75
CA ASN A 38 1.48 0.62 11.76
C ASN A 38 0.83 -0.26 10.69
N ARG A 39 -0.47 -0.14 10.48
CA ARG A 39 -1.18 -0.90 9.45
C ARG A 39 -0.69 -0.52 8.05
N GLU A 40 -0.58 0.78 7.79
CA GLU A 40 -0.06 1.27 6.52
C GLU A 40 1.38 0.80 6.31
N PHE A 41 2.20 0.88 7.34
CA PHE A 41 3.59 0.45 7.29
C PHE A 41 3.70 -1.03 6.93
N PHE A 42 2.91 -1.90 7.59
CA PHE A 42 2.96 -3.33 7.29
C PHE A 42 2.48 -3.63 5.88
N CYS A 43 1.45 -2.95 5.41
CA CYS A 43 0.98 -3.10 4.05
C CYS A 43 2.07 -2.72 3.05
N SER A 44 2.71 -1.57 3.26
CA SER A 44 3.78 -1.08 2.39
C SER A 44 4.99 -2.00 2.43
N GLU A 45 5.37 -2.47 3.62
CA GLU A 45 6.51 -3.37 3.78
C GLU A 45 6.29 -4.70 3.05
N PHE A 46 5.09 -5.27 3.18
CA PHE A 46 4.76 -6.49 2.46
C PHE A 46 4.81 -6.28 0.95
N LEU A 47 4.20 -5.20 0.47
CA LEU A 47 4.18 -4.89 -0.96
C LEU A 47 5.58 -4.69 -1.51
N ASP A 48 6.43 -4.00 -0.76
CA ASP A 48 7.80 -3.74 -1.18
C ASP A 48 8.60 -5.04 -1.39
N LYS A 49 8.27 -6.07 -0.61
CA LYS A 49 8.92 -7.38 -0.74
C LYS A 49 8.43 -8.19 -1.94
N VAL A 50 7.16 -8.03 -2.33
CA VAL A 50 6.54 -8.89 -3.35
C VAL A 50 6.42 -8.24 -4.71
N LEU A 51 6.48 -6.91 -4.78
CA LEU A 51 6.38 -6.20 -6.06
C LEU A 51 7.68 -6.32 -6.85
N PRO A 52 7.59 -6.42 -8.18
CA PRO A 52 8.80 -6.43 -9.01
C PRO A 52 9.52 -5.09 -8.95
N PRO A 53 10.83 -5.04 -9.31
CA PRO A 53 11.60 -3.78 -9.27
C PRO A 53 11.04 -2.64 -10.13
N LYS A 54 10.16 -2.95 -11.08
CA LYS A 54 9.53 -1.94 -11.94
C LYS A 54 8.44 -1.15 -11.21
N LEU A 55 8.02 -1.60 -10.03
CA LEU A 55 6.98 -0.95 -9.24
C LEU A 55 7.55 -0.48 -7.92
N SER A 56 6.97 0.58 -7.39
CA SER A 56 7.38 1.16 -6.10
C SER A 56 6.15 1.44 -5.26
N VAL A 57 6.34 1.43 -3.94
CA VAL A 57 5.29 1.75 -2.98
C VAL A 57 5.51 3.16 -2.48
N LYS A 58 4.50 4.00 -2.60
CA LYS A 58 4.54 5.42 -2.23
C LYS A 58 3.31 5.80 -1.44
N SER A 59 3.31 7.01 -0.90
CA SER A 59 2.12 7.65 -0.33
C SER A 59 2.10 9.10 -0.74
N GLY A 60 0.92 9.69 -0.87
CA GLY A 60 0.77 11.06 -1.31
C GLY A 60 -0.50 11.27 -2.09
N GLU A 61 -0.48 12.22 -3.02
CA GLU A 61 -1.62 12.54 -3.87
C GLU A 61 -1.34 12.16 -5.31
N ILE A 62 -2.41 11.94 -6.06
CA ILE A 62 -2.34 11.70 -7.50
C ILE A 62 -3.03 12.85 -8.21
N TRP A 63 -2.34 13.45 -9.15
CA TRP A 63 -2.87 14.54 -9.98
C TRP A 63 -2.86 14.13 -11.45
N ASP A 64 -3.86 14.59 -12.20
CA ASP A 64 -3.88 14.42 -13.65
C ASP A 64 -3.63 15.75 -14.35
N SER A 65 -3.58 15.70 -15.70
CA SER A 65 -3.33 16.89 -16.50
C SER A 65 -4.54 17.81 -16.63
N HIS A 66 -5.71 17.36 -16.16
CA HIS A 66 -6.95 18.12 -16.24
C HIS A 66 -7.28 18.85 -14.93
N GLY A 67 -6.38 18.82 -13.96
CA GLY A 67 -6.57 19.50 -12.68
C GLY A 67 -7.28 18.66 -11.62
N ASN A 68 -7.54 17.39 -11.89
CA ASN A 68 -8.14 16.51 -10.90
C ASN A 68 -7.09 16.02 -9.90
N LYS A 69 -7.47 15.96 -8.63
CA LYS A 69 -6.59 15.61 -7.52
C LYS A 69 -7.31 14.62 -6.61
N THR A 70 -6.56 13.67 -6.04
CA THR A 70 -7.17 12.67 -5.16
C THR A 70 -7.22 13.07 -3.69
N GLY A 71 -6.39 14.02 -3.25
CA GLY A 71 -6.09 14.16 -1.85
C GLY A 71 -5.11 13.06 -1.39
N GLN A 72 -4.81 13.03 -0.09
CA GLN A 72 -3.81 12.11 0.47
C GLN A 72 -4.29 10.68 0.43
N LEU A 73 -3.50 9.80 -0.17
CA LEU A 73 -3.75 8.37 -0.24
C LEU A 73 -2.73 7.60 0.60
N ASP A 74 -3.19 6.52 1.22
CA ASP A 74 -2.36 5.75 2.16
C ASP A 74 -1.23 5.01 1.44
N VAL A 75 -1.57 4.30 0.38
CA VAL A 75 -0.61 3.51 -0.38
C VAL A 75 -0.87 3.70 -1.86
N ILE A 76 0.17 4.09 -2.58
CA ILE A 76 0.14 4.24 -4.04
C ILE A 76 1.21 3.32 -4.61
N ILE A 77 0.83 2.48 -5.57
CA ILE A 77 1.79 1.67 -6.31
C ILE A 77 2.06 2.38 -7.63
N THR A 78 3.30 2.79 -7.83
CA THR A 78 3.70 3.53 -9.02
C THR A 78 4.72 2.74 -9.82
N ARG A 79 4.89 3.11 -11.08
CA ARG A 79 6.07 2.69 -11.85
C ARG A 79 7.30 3.30 -11.18
N ALA A 80 8.42 2.58 -11.21
CA ALA A 80 9.65 3.05 -10.58
C ALA A 80 10.14 4.38 -11.18
N ASP A 81 9.80 4.65 -12.44
CA ASP A 81 10.18 5.87 -13.13
C ASP A 81 9.10 6.98 -13.07
N CYS A 82 8.09 6.82 -12.22
CA CYS A 82 7.04 7.81 -12.06
C CYS A 82 7.61 9.09 -11.44
N PRO A 83 7.44 10.25 -12.10
CA PRO A 83 7.88 11.50 -11.49
C PRO A 83 7.12 11.80 -10.19
N CYS A 84 7.84 12.29 -9.21
CA CYS A 84 7.26 12.77 -7.96
C CYS A 84 7.47 14.27 -7.89
N LEU A 85 6.38 15.02 -7.79
CA LEU A 85 6.42 16.46 -7.61
C LEU A 85 6.28 16.78 -6.13
N HIS A 86 7.03 17.76 -5.67
CA HIS A 86 6.97 18.19 -4.26
C HIS A 86 6.31 19.55 -4.20
N VAL A 87 5.15 19.64 -3.57
CA VAL A 87 4.42 20.89 -3.38
C VAL A 87 4.22 21.07 -1.88
N GLY A 88 4.98 22.00 -1.29
CA GLY A 88 5.03 22.11 0.17
C GLY A 88 5.62 20.86 0.77
N SER A 89 4.90 20.24 1.70
CA SER A 89 5.28 18.96 2.31
C SER A 89 4.65 17.75 1.60
N ASP A 90 3.89 17.99 0.54
CA ASP A 90 3.15 16.91 -0.13
C ASP A 90 3.94 16.34 -1.29
N ASN A 91 3.85 15.02 -1.43
CA ASN A 91 4.35 14.30 -2.60
C ASN A 91 3.19 14.08 -3.56
N ILE A 92 3.41 14.41 -4.83
CA ILE A 92 2.37 14.34 -5.85
C ILE A 92 2.88 13.47 -6.99
N TYR A 93 2.09 12.48 -7.35
CA TYR A 93 2.41 11.53 -8.40
C TYR A 93 1.48 11.75 -9.58
N LEU A 94 2.04 11.75 -10.78
CA LEU A 94 1.25 11.90 -11.99
C LEU A 94 0.51 10.60 -12.29
N VAL A 95 -0.76 10.73 -12.64
CA VAL A 95 -1.64 9.56 -12.83
C VAL A 95 -1.09 8.59 -13.86
N GLU A 96 -0.36 9.07 -14.87
CA GLU A 96 0.20 8.23 -15.92
C GLU A 96 1.24 7.23 -15.39
N GLY A 97 1.84 7.50 -14.22
CA GLY A 97 2.81 6.62 -13.60
C GLY A 97 2.22 5.74 -12.50
N VAL A 98 0.92 5.84 -12.25
CA VAL A 98 0.27 5.11 -11.16
C VAL A 98 -0.28 3.79 -11.68
N PHE A 99 0.03 2.71 -10.98
CA PHE A 99 -0.45 1.37 -11.29
C PHE A 99 -1.70 1.03 -10.49
N ALA A 100 -1.70 1.32 -9.18
CA ALA A 100 -2.82 0.98 -8.30
C ALA A 100 -2.75 1.81 -7.02
N THR A 101 -3.86 1.85 -6.29
CA THR A 101 -3.92 2.47 -4.97
C THR A 101 -4.56 1.50 -3.98
N ILE A 102 -4.15 1.61 -2.72
CA ILE A 102 -4.72 0.82 -1.64
C ILE A 102 -5.07 1.75 -0.50
N GLU A 103 -6.29 1.66 -0.03
CA GLU A 103 -6.74 2.39 1.14
C GLU A 103 -6.79 1.43 2.32
N VAL A 104 -6.08 1.77 3.40
CA VAL A 104 -5.99 0.92 4.58
C VAL A 104 -7.03 1.41 5.58
N LYS A 105 -7.99 0.56 5.89
CA LYS A 105 -9.06 0.91 6.83
C LYS A 105 -9.06 0.01 8.03
N ALA A 106 -9.31 0.60 9.19
CA ALA A 106 -9.63 -0.12 10.40
C ALA A 106 -11.10 -0.56 10.34
N VAL A 107 -11.33 -1.82 10.63
CA VAL A 107 -12.67 -2.38 10.69
C VAL A 107 -13.09 -2.48 12.16
#